data_bd30ffd715ceb6fae3404f33a76d3c5c
#
_entry.id   bd30ffd715ceb6fae3404f33a76d3c5c
#
_cell.length_a   1.000
_cell.length_b   1.000
_cell.length_c   1.000
_cell.angle_alpha   90.00
_cell.angle_beta   90.00
_cell.angle_gamma   90.00
#
_symmetry.space_group_name_H-M   'P 1'
#
loop_
_entity.id
_entity.type
_entity.pdbx_description
1 polymer ?
#
loop_
_entity_poly.entity_id
_entity_poly.type
_entity_poly.pdbx_seq_one_letter_code
_entity_poly.pdbx_strand_id
1 'polypeptide(L)'
;MKDTENIYDWGRILVERRYRLIRHLLLMSLIGFLAFQNVYGSFHKEGFLYAYMVSVFIFAFPIYINIYRLIPRFLDKRRFMSYWASFMGIIVFSALLGLVCFYPLHRQYGINEFSLQDGQTFSFLSIIHSMLVLTLISGSSTSFEMFRRWMVSGRKISELENTTMQTELQQLKNQINPHFLFNMLNNANILVKEDPDEASQILGKLNDLLRYQFNDSTRKEVLLSADIQ
;
A
#
# COMPACT_ATOMS: atom_id res chain seq x y z
N MET A 1 -16.18 2.71 20.92
CA MET A 1 -16.67 2.20 19.62
C MET A 1 -16.70 3.25 18.52
N LYS A 2 -16.98 4.53 18.78
CA LYS A 2 -16.95 5.62 17.78
C LYS A 2 -15.54 6.02 17.30
N ASP A 3 -14.51 5.85 18.12
CA ASP A 3 -13.14 6.24 17.76
C ASP A 3 -12.44 5.28 16.81
N THR A 4 -12.88 4.01 16.78
CA THR A 4 -12.34 3.02 15.82
C THR A 4 -12.89 3.22 14.39
N GLU A 5 -14.10 3.69 14.22
CA GLU A 5 -14.66 4.01 12.89
C GLU A 5 -13.92 5.17 12.23
N ASN A 6 -13.56 6.21 12.99
CA ASN A 6 -12.82 7.37 12.45
C ASN A 6 -11.41 7.01 11.96
N ILE A 7 -10.70 6.11 12.62
CA ILE A 7 -9.36 5.67 12.21
C ILE A 7 -9.44 4.87 10.89
N TYR A 8 -10.51 4.11 10.67
CA TYR A 8 -10.75 3.39 9.42
C TYR A 8 -11.03 4.33 8.23
N ASP A 9 -11.70 5.46 8.44
CA ASP A 9 -12.03 6.41 7.37
C ASP A 9 -10.79 7.12 6.81
N TRP A 10 -9.85 7.56 7.64
CA TRP A 10 -8.59 8.16 7.17
C TRP A 10 -7.74 7.17 6.36
N GLY A 11 -7.73 5.89 6.76
CA GLY A 11 -7.06 4.84 6.00
C GLY A 11 -7.65 4.61 4.61
N ARG A 12 -8.95 4.86 4.41
CA ARG A 12 -9.61 4.76 3.10
C ARG A 12 -9.13 5.85 2.13
N ILE A 13 -8.99 7.09 2.60
CA ILE A 13 -8.50 8.21 1.78
C ILE A 13 -7.11 7.91 1.22
N LEU A 14 -6.25 7.26 2.01
CA LEU A 14 -4.90 6.93 1.60
C LEU A 14 -4.83 5.78 0.59
N VAL A 15 -5.74 4.79 0.68
CA VAL A 15 -5.65 3.52 -0.05
C VAL A 15 -6.54 3.48 -1.28
N GLU A 16 -7.77 3.98 -1.20
CA GLU A 16 -8.76 3.83 -2.27
C GLU A 16 -8.40 4.65 -3.52
N ARG A 17 -8.65 4.05 -4.70
CA ARG A 17 -8.45 4.73 -6.00
C ARG A 17 -9.32 5.97 -6.16
N ARG A 18 -10.50 6.00 -5.54
CA ARG A 18 -11.44 7.11 -5.58
C ARG A 18 -10.82 8.44 -5.10
N TYR A 19 -9.94 8.38 -4.10
CA TYR A 19 -9.29 9.56 -3.52
C TYR A 19 -7.95 9.93 -4.18
N ARG A 20 -7.64 9.37 -5.37
CA ARG A 20 -6.40 9.67 -6.09
C ARG A 20 -6.26 11.15 -6.43
N LEU A 21 -7.34 11.80 -6.88
CA LEU A 21 -7.33 13.22 -7.18
C LEU A 21 -7.05 14.07 -5.93
N ILE A 22 -7.67 13.75 -4.81
CA ILE A 22 -7.45 14.48 -3.55
C ILE A 22 -5.98 14.38 -3.12
N ARG A 23 -5.38 13.21 -3.19
CA ARG A 23 -3.95 13.03 -2.88
C ARG A 23 -3.03 13.84 -3.80
N HIS A 24 -3.34 13.90 -5.10
CA HIS A 24 -2.59 14.73 -6.05
C HIS A 24 -2.76 16.23 -5.76
N LEU A 25 -3.96 16.68 -5.44
CA LEU A 25 -4.22 18.06 -5.07
C LEU A 25 -3.50 18.45 -3.78
N LEU A 26 -3.51 17.60 -2.77
CA LEU A 26 -2.78 17.82 -1.53
C LEU A 26 -1.26 17.88 -1.76
N LEU A 27 -0.71 16.97 -2.56
CA LEU A 27 0.71 16.98 -2.92
C LEU A 27 1.08 18.25 -3.70
N MET A 28 0.26 18.63 -4.69
CA MET A 28 0.49 19.86 -5.47
C MET A 28 0.35 21.12 -4.64
N SER A 29 -0.62 21.17 -3.70
CA SER A 29 -0.75 22.28 -2.75
C SER A 29 0.48 22.41 -1.86
N LEU A 30 1.02 21.29 -1.36
CA LEU A 30 2.24 21.29 -0.56
C LEU A 30 3.45 21.76 -1.38
N ILE A 31 3.61 21.24 -2.61
CA ILE A 31 4.68 21.68 -3.53
C ILE A 31 4.55 23.17 -3.83
N GLY A 32 3.34 23.64 -4.13
CA GLY A 32 3.08 25.04 -4.39
C GLY A 32 3.39 25.95 -3.20
N PHE A 33 3.04 25.51 -1.99
CA PHE A 33 3.38 26.23 -0.75
C PHE A 33 4.90 26.32 -0.54
N LEU A 34 5.62 25.23 -0.72
CA LEU A 34 7.08 25.19 -0.58
C LEU A 34 7.78 26.03 -1.67
N ALA A 35 7.26 25.99 -2.91
CA ALA A 35 7.75 26.83 -4.00
C ALA A 35 7.49 28.31 -3.72
N PHE A 36 6.34 28.65 -3.14
CA PHE A 36 6.03 30.01 -2.71
C PHE A 36 7.04 30.50 -1.67
N GLN A 37 7.27 29.70 -0.62
CA GLN A 37 8.23 30.03 0.43
C GLN A 37 9.67 30.23 -0.11
N ASN A 38 10.05 29.41 -1.10
CA ASN A 38 11.38 29.50 -1.72
C ASN A 38 11.61 30.80 -2.52
N VAL A 39 10.53 31.36 -3.07
CA VAL A 39 10.61 32.54 -3.96
C VAL A 39 10.18 33.83 -3.26
N TYR A 40 9.40 33.71 -2.19
CA TYR A 40 8.88 34.87 -1.46
C TYR A 40 10.00 35.72 -0.88
N GLY A 41 9.97 37.03 -1.15
CA GLY A 41 10.98 37.97 -0.71
C GLY A 41 12.28 38.01 -1.54
N SER A 42 12.46 37.07 -2.49
CA SER A 42 13.69 36.97 -3.29
C SER A 42 13.61 37.64 -4.66
N PHE A 43 12.42 37.92 -5.15
CA PHE A 43 12.19 38.45 -6.51
C PHE A 43 11.22 39.64 -6.53
N HIS A 44 11.45 40.59 -7.48
CA HIS A 44 10.51 41.61 -7.78
C HIS A 44 9.20 41.06 -8.38
N LYS A 45 8.11 41.80 -8.30
CA LYS A 45 6.76 41.36 -8.76
C LYS A 45 6.77 40.81 -10.18
N GLU A 46 7.56 41.39 -11.08
CA GLU A 46 7.63 40.96 -12.48
C GLU A 46 8.29 39.56 -12.65
N GLY A 47 9.30 39.23 -11.85
CA GLY A 47 9.98 37.95 -11.91
C GLY A 47 9.37 36.85 -11.03
N PHE A 48 8.51 37.25 -10.09
CA PHE A 48 7.95 36.33 -9.08
C PHE A 48 7.22 35.13 -9.70
N LEU A 49 6.34 35.38 -10.68
CA LEU A 49 5.56 34.32 -11.31
C LEU A 49 6.44 33.31 -12.04
N TYR A 50 7.46 33.79 -12.77
CA TYR A 50 8.41 32.92 -13.46
C TYR A 50 9.21 32.07 -12.48
N ALA A 51 9.77 32.69 -11.43
CA ALA A 51 10.52 32.00 -10.39
C ALA A 51 9.66 30.96 -9.65
N TYR A 52 8.41 31.29 -9.35
CA TYR A 52 7.45 30.39 -8.75
C TYR A 52 7.18 29.16 -9.62
N MET A 53 6.87 29.33 -10.91
CA MET A 53 6.64 28.22 -11.83
C MET A 53 7.86 27.32 -11.99
N VAL A 54 9.07 27.90 -12.06
CA VAL A 54 10.33 27.14 -12.09
C VAL A 54 10.50 26.34 -10.81
N SER A 55 10.24 26.94 -9.64
CA SER A 55 10.30 26.23 -8.34
C SER A 55 9.35 25.06 -8.27
N VAL A 56 8.10 25.27 -8.66
CA VAL A 56 7.09 24.18 -8.69
C VAL A 56 7.56 23.03 -9.56
N PHE A 57 8.12 23.33 -10.74
CA PHE A 57 8.63 22.29 -11.64
C PHE A 57 9.82 21.54 -11.03
N ILE A 58 10.78 22.24 -10.45
CA ILE A 58 12.00 21.64 -9.83
C ILE A 58 11.62 20.73 -8.64
N PHE A 59 10.64 21.10 -7.83
CA PHE A 59 10.18 20.28 -6.72
C PHE A 59 9.30 19.10 -7.18
N ALA A 60 8.43 19.30 -8.15
CA ALA A 60 7.53 18.26 -8.65
C ALA A 60 8.29 17.17 -9.43
N PHE A 61 9.25 17.54 -10.26
CA PHE A 61 9.97 16.64 -11.16
C PHE A 61 10.59 15.42 -10.46
N PRO A 62 11.45 15.55 -9.41
CA PRO A 62 12.03 14.39 -8.74
C PRO A 62 10.99 13.54 -8.02
N ILE A 63 9.94 14.13 -7.45
CA ILE A 63 8.88 13.42 -6.75
C ILE A 63 8.11 12.52 -7.74
N TYR A 64 7.68 13.07 -8.88
CA TYR A 64 6.91 12.33 -9.86
C TYR A 64 7.72 11.23 -10.53
N ILE A 65 8.97 11.50 -10.92
CA ILE A 65 9.85 10.46 -11.48
C ILE A 65 10.09 9.36 -10.45
N ASN A 66 10.31 9.72 -9.21
CA ASN A 66 10.54 8.74 -8.14
C ASN A 66 9.32 7.82 -7.97
N ILE A 67 8.11 8.39 -7.78
CA ILE A 67 6.89 7.61 -7.54
C ILE A 67 6.53 6.74 -8.76
N TYR A 68 6.61 7.29 -9.97
CA TYR A 68 6.08 6.61 -11.16
C TYR A 68 7.09 5.75 -11.90
N ARG A 69 8.40 6.02 -11.76
CA ARG A 69 9.45 5.27 -12.47
C ARG A 69 10.44 4.55 -11.56
N LEU A 70 11.02 5.23 -10.58
CA LEU A 70 12.08 4.64 -9.77
C LEU A 70 11.56 3.53 -8.87
N ILE A 71 10.51 3.81 -8.10
CA ILE A 71 9.93 2.82 -7.18
C ILE A 71 9.52 1.56 -7.94
N PRO A 72 8.66 1.60 -8.99
CA PRO A 72 8.23 0.37 -9.66
C PRO A 72 9.34 -0.35 -10.43
N ARG A 73 10.34 0.39 -10.92
CA ARG A 73 11.40 -0.21 -11.74
C ARG A 73 12.53 -0.85 -10.94
N PHE A 74 12.88 -0.25 -9.81
CA PHE A 74 14.05 -0.66 -9.03
C PHE A 74 13.67 -1.18 -7.64
N LEU A 75 12.85 -0.47 -6.89
CA LEU A 75 12.52 -0.80 -5.51
C LEU A 75 11.64 -2.06 -5.43
N ASP A 76 10.61 -2.15 -6.25
CA ASP A 76 9.73 -3.33 -6.33
C ASP A 76 10.48 -4.58 -6.81
N LYS A 77 11.57 -4.40 -7.57
CA LYS A 77 12.45 -5.50 -8.05
C LYS A 77 13.62 -5.78 -7.11
N ARG A 78 13.65 -5.22 -5.91
CA ARG A 78 14.70 -5.36 -4.89
C ARG A 78 16.11 -4.93 -5.36
N ARG A 79 16.19 -4.04 -6.36
CA ARG A 79 17.47 -3.50 -6.86
C ARG A 79 17.83 -2.20 -6.13
N PHE A 80 18.12 -2.31 -4.85
CA PHE A 80 18.31 -1.15 -3.96
C PHE A 80 19.46 -0.23 -4.39
N MET A 81 20.61 -0.79 -4.79
CA MET A 81 21.77 0.02 -5.24
C MET A 81 21.42 0.87 -6.48
N SER A 82 20.74 0.27 -7.47
CA SER A 82 20.32 1.00 -8.66
C SER A 82 19.27 2.06 -8.35
N TYR A 83 18.40 1.81 -7.36
CA TYR A 83 17.44 2.80 -6.88
C TYR A 83 18.14 4.00 -6.28
N TRP A 84 19.05 3.81 -5.32
CA TRP A 84 19.75 4.88 -4.66
C TRP A 84 20.64 5.69 -5.62
N ALA A 85 21.34 5.03 -6.53
CA ALA A 85 22.15 5.70 -7.55
C ALA A 85 21.29 6.58 -8.46
N SER A 86 20.16 6.06 -8.95
CA SER A 86 19.24 6.81 -9.81
C SER A 86 18.55 7.95 -9.05
N PHE A 87 18.17 7.72 -7.78
CA PHE A 87 17.55 8.73 -6.92
C PHE A 87 18.51 9.91 -6.70
N MET A 88 19.76 9.63 -6.30
CA MET A 88 20.79 10.67 -6.15
C MET A 88 21.07 11.39 -7.47
N GLY A 89 21.14 10.67 -8.58
CA GLY A 89 21.32 11.27 -9.90
C GLY A 89 20.23 12.27 -10.26
N ILE A 90 18.96 11.96 -9.95
CA ILE A 90 17.84 12.87 -10.20
C ILE A 90 17.87 14.08 -9.26
N ILE A 91 18.25 13.92 -8.00
CA ILE A 91 18.41 15.03 -7.06
C ILE A 91 19.50 16.00 -7.54
N VAL A 92 20.68 15.46 -7.90
CA VAL A 92 21.78 16.27 -8.44
C VAL A 92 21.36 16.99 -9.72
N PHE A 93 20.72 16.29 -10.65
CA PHE A 93 20.21 16.88 -11.89
C PHE A 93 19.21 18.00 -11.62
N SER A 94 18.25 17.79 -10.72
CA SER A 94 17.27 18.82 -10.35
C SER A 94 17.90 20.04 -9.68
N ALA A 95 18.91 19.83 -8.83
CA ALA A 95 19.64 20.94 -8.19
C ALA A 95 20.43 21.76 -9.22
N LEU A 96 21.12 21.10 -10.15
CA LEU A 96 21.85 21.77 -11.24
C LEU A 96 20.88 22.53 -12.19
N LEU A 97 19.77 21.90 -12.52
CA LEU A 97 18.72 22.55 -13.33
C LEU A 97 18.17 23.80 -12.61
N GLY A 98 17.98 23.70 -11.29
CA GLY A 98 17.63 24.85 -10.46
C GLY A 98 18.62 26.00 -10.60
N LEU A 99 19.92 25.72 -10.47
CA LEU A 99 20.93 26.77 -10.66
C LEU A 99 20.87 27.42 -12.04
N VAL A 100 20.81 26.59 -13.09
CA VAL A 100 20.76 27.10 -14.47
C VAL A 100 19.54 27.99 -14.70
N CYS A 101 18.38 27.65 -14.12
CA CYS A 101 17.15 28.43 -14.27
C CYS A 101 17.12 29.67 -13.37
N PHE A 102 17.59 29.55 -12.11
CA PHE A 102 17.50 30.65 -11.16
C PHE A 102 18.60 31.68 -11.33
N TYR A 103 19.77 31.34 -11.86
CA TYR A 103 20.87 32.27 -12.07
C TYR A 103 20.47 33.47 -12.96
N PRO A 104 19.92 33.28 -14.20
CA PRO A 104 19.48 34.41 -15.03
C PRO A 104 18.29 35.13 -14.43
N LEU A 105 17.34 34.43 -13.80
CA LEU A 105 16.21 35.04 -13.14
C LEU A 105 16.62 35.96 -11.99
N HIS A 106 17.57 35.51 -11.17
CA HIS A 106 18.10 36.33 -10.07
C HIS A 106 18.85 37.56 -10.59
N ARG A 107 19.58 37.43 -11.69
CA ARG A 107 20.30 38.55 -12.31
C ARG A 107 19.35 39.59 -12.87
N GLN A 108 18.19 39.19 -13.40
CA GLN A 108 17.25 40.09 -14.07
C GLN A 108 16.20 40.65 -13.11
N TYR A 109 15.70 39.87 -12.18
CA TYR A 109 14.52 40.18 -11.35
C TYR A 109 14.76 40.01 -9.83
N GLY A 110 15.97 39.62 -9.42
CA GLY A 110 16.30 39.45 -8.01
C GLY A 110 16.32 40.78 -7.27
N ILE A 111 15.87 40.76 -6.01
CA ILE A 111 16.00 41.90 -5.10
C ILE A 111 17.46 41.95 -4.65
N ASN A 112 18.17 43.06 -4.92
CA ASN A 112 19.61 43.23 -4.77
C ASN A 112 20.09 43.34 -3.31
N GLU A 113 19.74 42.43 -2.43
CA GLU A 113 20.37 42.31 -1.11
C GLU A 113 21.58 41.33 -1.09
N PHE A 114 21.78 40.61 -2.19
CA PHE A 114 22.92 39.71 -2.32
C PHE A 114 24.00 40.33 -3.20
N SER A 115 24.99 40.99 -2.57
CA SER A 115 26.15 41.46 -3.28
C SER A 115 26.93 40.29 -3.87
N LEU A 116 27.08 40.30 -5.18
CA LEU A 116 27.82 39.30 -5.97
C LEU A 116 29.32 39.21 -5.66
N GLN A 117 29.78 39.81 -4.54
CA GLN A 117 31.16 39.76 -4.13
C GLN A 117 31.63 38.39 -3.64
N ASP A 118 30.66 37.50 -3.26
CA ASP A 118 30.90 36.11 -2.82
C ASP A 118 30.38 35.06 -3.79
N GLY A 119 30.33 35.32 -5.09
CA GLY A 119 29.67 34.50 -6.10
C GLY A 119 30.04 33.00 -6.13
N GLN A 120 31.24 32.62 -5.66
CA GLN A 120 31.63 31.20 -5.63
C GLN A 120 31.09 30.47 -4.41
N THR A 121 31.15 31.08 -3.23
CA THR A 121 30.58 30.49 -1.97
C THR A 121 29.08 30.41 -1.99
N PHE A 122 28.41 31.42 -2.58
CA PHE A 122 26.98 31.43 -2.76
C PHE A 122 26.49 30.24 -3.63
N SER A 123 27.12 30.01 -4.77
CA SER A 123 26.78 28.93 -5.67
C SER A 123 26.91 27.55 -5.00
N PHE A 124 28.00 27.31 -4.24
CA PHE A 124 28.23 26.03 -3.57
C PHE A 124 27.21 25.77 -2.43
N LEU A 125 27.01 26.73 -1.55
CA LEU A 125 26.01 26.62 -0.46
C LEU A 125 24.60 26.48 -0.98
N SER A 126 24.22 27.17 -2.06
CA SER A 126 22.93 27.07 -2.69
C SER A 126 22.67 25.69 -3.28
N ILE A 127 23.70 25.06 -3.87
CA ILE A 127 23.60 23.67 -4.37
C ILE A 127 23.34 22.72 -3.21
N ILE A 128 24.14 22.81 -2.13
CA ILE A 128 23.99 21.93 -0.96
C ILE A 128 22.60 22.10 -0.35
N HIS A 129 22.16 23.34 -0.14
CA HIS A 129 20.84 23.63 0.39
C HIS A 129 19.73 23.05 -0.51
N SER A 130 19.81 23.26 -1.82
CA SER A 130 18.83 22.74 -2.78
C SER A 130 18.80 21.20 -2.78
N MET A 131 19.96 20.54 -2.75
CA MET A 131 20.05 19.08 -2.64
C MET A 131 19.42 18.56 -1.35
N LEU A 132 19.67 19.21 -0.22
CA LEU A 132 19.10 18.84 1.08
C LEU A 132 17.58 18.95 1.05
N VAL A 133 17.05 20.08 0.61
CA VAL A 133 15.59 20.30 0.51
C VAL A 133 14.94 19.31 -0.43
N LEU A 134 15.49 19.12 -1.64
CA LEU A 134 14.98 18.15 -2.61
C LEU A 134 15.01 16.72 -2.07
N THR A 135 16.07 16.34 -1.35
CA THR A 135 16.20 15.01 -0.74
C THR A 135 15.14 14.80 0.36
N LEU A 136 14.94 15.80 1.23
CA LEU A 136 13.94 15.72 2.29
C LEU A 136 12.51 15.61 1.72
N ILE A 137 12.16 16.42 0.76
CA ILE A 137 10.83 16.42 0.14
C ILE A 137 10.59 15.10 -0.62
N SER A 138 11.55 14.69 -1.45
CA SER A 138 11.43 13.45 -2.23
C SER A 138 11.48 12.21 -1.34
N GLY A 139 12.31 12.23 -0.28
CA GLY A 139 12.37 11.15 0.72
C GLY A 139 11.08 11.00 1.51
N SER A 140 10.48 12.10 1.95
CA SER A 140 9.18 12.11 2.64
C SER A 140 8.08 11.55 1.73
N SER A 141 8.07 11.95 0.47
CA SER A 141 7.13 11.45 -0.55
C SER A 141 7.31 9.93 -0.79
N THR A 142 8.56 9.45 -0.82
CA THR A 142 8.87 8.03 -0.94
C THR A 142 8.35 7.23 0.26
N SER A 143 8.62 7.73 1.47
CA SER A 143 8.17 7.10 2.71
C SER A 143 6.65 6.98 2.77
N PHE A 144 5.96 8.04 2.36
CA PHE A 144 4.49 8.06 2.27
C PHE A 144 3.96 7.02 1.26
N GLU A 145 4.55 6.94 0.07
CA GLU A 145 4.14 5.97 -0.95
C GLU A 145 4.42 4.52 -0.50
N MET A 146 5.55 4.27 0.18
CA MET A 146 5.87 2.96 0.75
C MET A 146 4.90 2.56 1.87
N PHE A 147 4.57 3.50 2.75
CA PHE A 147 3.58 3.28 3.80
C PHE A 147 2.19 2.94 3.21
N ARG A 148 1.78 3.68 2.18
CA ARG A 148 0.54 3.40 1.46
C ARG A 148 0.52 1.99 0.85
N ARG A 149 1.61 1.59 0.18
CA ARG A 149 1.75 0.26 -0.41
C ARG A 149 1.72 -0.85 0.64
N TRP A 150 2.39 -0.62 1.77
CA TRP A 150 2.36 -1.55 2.89
C TRP A 150 0.95 -1.75 3.42
N MET A 151 0.18 -0.67 3.62
CA MET A 151 -1.22 -0.77 4.04
C MET A 151 -2.10 -1.52 3.02
N VAL A 152 -1.92 -1.24 1.72
CA VAL A 152 -2.67 -1.96 0.65
C VAL A 152 -2.36 -3.45 0.67
N SER A 153 -1.08 -3.80 0.80
CA SER A 153 -0.65 -5.21 0.86
C SER A 153 -1.19 -5.91 2.11
N GLY A 154 -1.15 -5.26 3.26
CA GLY A 154 -1.70 -5.80 4.51
C GLY A 154 -3.19 -6.12 4.40
N ARG A 155 -3.98 -5.21 3.83
CA ARG A 155 -5.42 -5.46 3.59
C ARG A 155 -5.65 -6.66 2.67
N LYS A 156 -4.89 -6.75 1.58
CA LYS A 156 -5.00 -7.86 0.63
C LYS A 156 -4.65 -9.20 1.27
N ILE A 157 -3.64 -9.25 2.12
CA ILE A 157 -3.27 -10.46 2.87
C ILE A 157 -4.44 -10.86 3.79
N SER A 158 -4.99 -9.94 4.57
CA SER A 158 -6.12 -10.21 5.46
C SER A 158 -7.37 -10.68 4.71
N GLU A 159 -7.67 -10.10 3.54
CA GLU A 159 -8.77 -10.55 2.68
C GLU A 159 -8.54 -11.99 2.18
N LEU A 160 -7.31 -12.33 1.75
CA LEU A 160 -6.96 -13.67 1.31
C LEU A 160 -7.06 -14.69 2.46
N GLU A 161 -6.57 -14.36 3.65
CA GLU A 161 -6.66 -15.21 4.85
C GLU A 161 -8.13 -15.50 5.20
N ASN A 162 -8.99 -14.48 5.21
CA ASN A 162 -10.42 -14.65 5.45
C ASN A 162 -11.09 -15.54 4.38
N THR A 163 -10.73 -15.34 3.11
CA THR A 163 -11.28 -16.15 2.01
C THR A 163 -10.82 -17.61 2.12
N THR A 164 -9.54 -17.82 2.46
CA THR A 164 -8.98 -19.16 2.68
C THR A 164 -9.71 -19.86 3.83
N MET A 165 -9.86 -19.19 4.98
CA MET A 165 -10.57 -19.72 6.13
C MET A 165 -12.04 -20.08 5.82
N GLN A 166 -12.74 -19.21 5.06
CA GLN A 166 -14.09 -19.49 4.61
C GLN A 166 -14.16 -20.72 3.68
N THR A 167 -13.17 -20.85 2.79
CA THR A 167 -13.06 -22.00 1.88
C THR A 167 -12.80 -23.29 2.65
N GLU A 168 -11.91 -23.26 3.63
CA GLU A 168 -11.61 -24.40 4.51
C GLU A 168 -12.85 -24.82 5.32
N LEU A 169 -13.58 -23.85 5.90
CA LEU A 169 -14.83 -24.11 6.59
C LEU A 169 -15.89 -24.73 5.66
N GLN A 170 -15.96 -24.26 4.41
CA GLN A 170 -16.90 -24.82 3.43
C GLN A 170 -16.48 -26.24 3.02
N GLN A 171 -15.19 -26.51 2.87
CA GLN A 171 -14.68 -27.86 2.60
C GLN A 171 -14.99 -28.83 3.76
N LEU A 172 -14.75 -28.39 5.00
CA LEU A 172 -15.11 -29.16 6.20
C LEU A 172 -16.62 -29.48 6.24
N LYS A 173 -17.48 -28.48 5.96
CA LYS A 173 -18.93 -28.71 5.86
C LYS A 173 -19.30 -29.70 4.76
N ASN A 174 -18.62 -29.66 3.62
CA ASN A 174 -18.90 -30.54 2.49
C ASN A 174 -18.39 -31.99 2.71
N GLN A 175 -17.45 -32.22 3.65
CA GLN A 175 -17.03 -33.56 4.03
C GLN A 175 -18.19 -34.37 4.63
N ILE A 176 -19.13 -33.69 5.25
CA ILE A 176 -20.42 -34.30 5.65
C ILE A 176 -21.34 -34.18 4.43
N ASN A 177 -21.60 -35.30 3.75
CA ASN A 177 -22.57 -35.32 2.66
C ASN A 177 -24.01 -35.14 3.21
N PRO A 178 -24.62 -33.94 3.11
CA PRO A 178 -25.94 -33.72 3.72
C PRO A 178 -27.01 -34.60 3.09
N HIS A 179 -26.90 -34.86 1.78
CA HIS A 179 -27.85 -35.70 1.06
C HIS A 179 -27.81 -37.15 1.52
N PHE A 180 -26.61 -37.68 1.81
CA PHE A 180 -26.46 -39.01 2.38
C PHE A 180 -27.11 -39.09 3.77
N LEU A 181 -26.86 -38.09 4.64
CA LEU A 181 -27.48 -38.01 5.97
C LEU A 181 -29.01 -38.00 5.89
N PHE A 182 -29.56 -37.11 5.02
CA PHE A 182 -31.02 -37.05 4.86
C PHE A 182 -31.63 -38.36 4.33
N ASN A 183 -30.96 -39.04 3.39
CA ASN A 183 -31.42 -40.32 2.87
C ASN A 183 -31.36 -41.40 3.95
N MET A 184 -30.30 -41.48 4.75
CA MET A 184 -30.19 -42.44 5.85
C MET A 184 -31.29 -42.22 6.93
N LEU A 185 -31.53 -40.95 7.30
CA LEU A 185 -32.58 -40.58 8.24
C LEU A 185 -33.98 -40.93 7.71
N ASN A 186 -34.24 -40.65 6.43
CA ASN A 186 -35.53 -41.01 5.80
C ASN A 186 -35.73 -42.53 5.75
N ASN A 187 -34.70 -43.30 5.40
CA ASN A 187 -34.75 -44.76 5.43
C ASN A 187 -35.01 -45.29 6.84
N ALA A 188 -34.29 -44.77 7.85
CA ALA A 188 -34.56 -45.16 9.23
C ALA A 188 -35.98 -44.85 9.68
N ASN A 189 -36.54 -43.68 9.27
CA ASN A 189 -37.90 -43.28 9.62
C ASN A 189 -38.97 -44.22 9.01
N ILE A 190 -38.73 -44.74 7.81
CA ILE A 190 -39.62 -45.74 7.18
C ILE A 190 -39.54 -47.05 7.94
N LEU A 191 -38.32 -47.53 8.23
CA LEU A 191 -38.06 -48.80 8.92
C LEU A 191 -38.54 -48.83 10.38
N VAL A 192 -38.67 -47.68 11.05
CA VAL A 192 -39.24 -47.64 12.43
C VAL A 192 -40.64 -48.26 12.50
N LYS A 193 -41.40 -48.25 11.41
CA LYS A 193 -42.75 -48.84 11.37
C LYS A 193 -42.77 -50.30 10.89
N GLU A 194 -41.76 -50.73 10.11
CA GLU A 194 -41.71 -52.02 9.46
C GLU A 194 -40.78 -53.00 10.24
N ASP A 195 -39.59 -52.55 10.63
CA ASP A 195 -38.59 -53.27 11.40
C ASP A 195 -37.82 -52.34 12.36
N PRO A 196 -38.31 -52.16 13.61
CA PRO A 196 -37.68 -51.27 14.58
C PRO A 196 -36.24 -51.66 14.95
N ASP A 197 -35.90 -52.93 14.88
CA ASP A 197 -34.55 -53.43 15.23
C ASP A 197 -33.54 -53.06 14.13
N GLU A 198 -33.91 -53.19 12.87
CA GLU A 198 -33.06 -52.75 11.74
C GLU A 198 -32.96 -51.22 11.71
N ALA A 199 -34.02 -50.45 11.98
CA ALA A 199 -33.96 -49.01 12.13
C ALA A 199 -32.97 -48.56 13.19
N SER A 200 -32.93 -49.23 14.35
CA SER A 200 -31.99 -48.93 15.43
C SER A 200 -30.54 -49.21 15.03
N GLN A 201 -30.27 -50.29 14.29
CA GLN A 201 -28.92 -50.58 13.77
C GLN A 201 -28.46 -49.54 12.77
N ILE A 202 -29.30 -49.06 11.86
CA ILE A 202 -28.95 -48.01 10.91
C ILE A 202 -28.61 -46.70 11.61
N LEU A 203 -29.43 -46.32 12.61
CA LEU A 203 -29.15 -45.12 13.41
C LEU A 203 -27.85 -45.23 14.22
N GLY A 204 -27.54 -46.43 14.76
CA GLY A 204 -26.28 -46.72 15.43
C GLY A 204 -25.07 -46.53 14.50
N LYS A 205 -25.13 -47.13 13.30
CA LYS A 205 -24.07 -46.99 12.30
C LYS A 205 -23.91 -45.55 11.84
N LEU A 206 -24.98 -44.79 11.69
CA LEU A 206 -24.96 -43.39 11.34
C LEU A 206 -24.30 -42.54 12.43
N ASN A 207 -24.60 -42.83 13.70
CA ASN A 207 -23.97 -42.16 14.83
C ASN A 207 -22.44 -42.42 14.90
N ASP A 208 -22.04 -43.67 14.66
CA ASP A 208 -20.60 -44.04 14.64
C ASP A 208 -19.87 -43.36 13.50
N LEU A 209 -20.46 -43.26 12.31
CA LEU A 209 -19.90 -42.57 11.16
C LEU A 209 -19.77 -41.06 11.42
N LEU A 210 -20.78 -40.42 12.01
CA LEU A 210 -20.73 -39.02 12.40
C LEU A 210 -19.64 -38.78 13.46
N ARG A 211 -19.54 -39.65 14.45
CA ARG A 211 -18.52 -39.62 15.50
C ARG A 211 -17.11 -39.74 14.91
N TYR A 212 -16.90 -40.64 13.96
CA TYR A 212 -15.64 -40.78 13.23
C TYR A 212 -15.31 -39.48 12.46
N GLN A 213 -16.26 -38.95 11.67
CA GLN A 213 -16.04 -37.75 10.90
C GLN A 213 -15.73 -36.50 11.76
N PHE A 214 -16.35 -36.36 12.93
CA PHE A 214 -16.11 -35.20 13.79
C PHE A 214 -14.88 -35.35 14.70
N ASN A 215 -14.56 -36.54 15.17
CA ASN A 215 -13.46 -36.76 16.16
C ASN A 215 -12.17 -37.23 15.54
N ASP A 216 -12.22 -38.14 14.54
CA ASP A 216 -11.02 -38.79 13.99
C ASP A 216 -10.51 -38.15 12.70
N SER A 217 -11.37 -37.52 11.90
CA SER A 217 -10.95 -36.79 10.68
C SER A 217 -10.07 -35.57 10.98
N THR A 218 -10.05 -35.07 12.21
CA THR A 218 -9.18 -33.96 12.65
C THR A 218 -7.77 -34.42 13.05
N ARG A 219 -7.50 -35.71 13.14
CA ARG A 219 -6.15 -36.22 13.40
C ARG A 219 -5.38 -36.37 12.11
N LYS A 220 -4.15 -35.86 12.07
CA LYS A 220 -3.24 -35.91 10.90
C LYS A 220 -2.88 -37.36 10.47
N GLU A 221 -3.07 -38.36 11.33
CA GLU A 221 -2.79 -39.78 11.05
C GLU A 221 -3.85 -40.66 11.75
N VAL A 222 -4.54 -41.46 10.96
CA VAL A 222 -5.49 -42.46 11.45
C VAL A 222 -4.81 -43.82 11.30
N LEU A 223 -4.81 -44.65 12.37
CA LEU A 223 -4.31 -46.01 12.29
C LEU A 223 -5.18 -46.82 11.32
N LEU A 224 -4.57 -47.41 10.30
CA LEU A 224 -5.23 -48.21 9.24
C LEU A 224 -6.09 -49.36 9.81
N SER A 225 -5.81 -49.81 11.04
CA SER A 225 -6.57 -50.84 11.74
C SER A 225 -7.97 -50.41 12.17
N ALA A 226 -8.28 -49.11 12.20
CA ALA A 226 -9.60 -48.57 12.52
C ALA A 226 -10.54 -48.47 11.30
N ASP A 227 -9.98 -48.53 10.08
CA ASP A 227 -10.72 -48.40 8.81
C ASP A 227 -11.25 -49.76 8.28
N ILE A 228 -10.88 -50.89 8.91
CA ILE A 228 -11.18 -52.25 8.43
C ILE A 228 -12.28 -52.94 9.27
N GLN A 229 -12.86 -52.27 10.25
CA GLN A 229 -14.04 -52.76 10.98
C GLN A 229 -15.31 -52.09 10.43
#